data_9eefa82d98e91265e485d46623563f27
#
_entry.id   9eefa82d98e91265e485d46623563f27
#
_cell.length_a   1.000
_cell.length_b   1.000
_cell.length_c   1.000
_cell.angle_alpha   90.00
_cell.angle_beta   90.00
_cell.angle_gamma   90.00
#
_symmetry.space_group_name_H-M   'P 1'
#
loop_
_entity.id
_entity.type
_entity.pdbx_description
1 polymer ?
#
loop_
_entity_poly.entity_id
_entity_poly.type
_entity_poly.pdbx_seq_one_letter_code
_entity_poly.pdbx_strand_id
1 'polypeptide(L)'
;GYDPSTIRRSFKRQFGMTFLEMARQRRLREGFEALAEGGKVITAQHEASFESASAFRAAFSRLLGCAPGELRPNKLLQATWIPTPLGDMMAVSSRSHLHLLEFVDRKALPAELKRLNKASSEGIGIGRMPPSEQAETELEAYFSARSDSFHTPLAVSGSAFTQKVWEALRTIPAGETRSYSDIARQIGRPSAVRAVARANGANQIALMVPRHPPIGQAGPLTGYAGGPRRER
;
A
#
# COMPACT_ATOMS: atom_id res chain seq x y z
N GLY A 1 30.18 24.59 3.96
CA GLY A 1 29.56 23.27 3.76
C GLY A 1 28.31 23.15 4.59
N TYR A 2 27.28 22.49 4.06
CA TYR A 2 26.03 22.25 4.83
C TYR A 2 26.29 21.21 5.93
N ASP A 3 25.76 21.49 7.14
CA ASP A 3 25.83 20.54 8.25
C ASP A 3 25.08 19.24 7.90
N PRO A 4 25.69 18.06 8.07
CA PRO A 4 25.09 16.75 7.76
C PRO A 4 23.74 16.51 8.47
N SER A 5 23.55 17.06 9.68
CA SER A 5 22.31 16.95 10.43
C SER A 5 21.17 17.74 9.78
N THR A 6 21.49 18.89 9.20
CA THR A 6 20.54 19.74 8.47
C THR A 6 20.11 19.06 7.16
N ILE A 7 21.07 18.45 6.42
CA ILE A 7 20.77 17.69 5.21
C ILE A 7 19.84 16.52 5.53
N ARG A 8 20.14 15.74 6.57
CA ARG A 8 19.28 14.60 7.01
C ARG A 8 17.86 15.04 7.37
N ARG A 9 17.72 16.15 8.12
CA ARG A 9 16.41 16.70 8.50
C ARG A 9 15.63 17.20 7.29
N SER A 10 16.28 17.94 6.39
CA SER A 10 15.68 18.43 5.15
C SER A 10 15.23 17.27 4.26
N PHE A 11 16.07 16.24 4.09
CA PHE A 11 15.74 15.04 3.33
C PHE A 11 14.51 14.34 3.92
N LYS A 12 14.53 14.08 5.24
CA LYS A 12 13.38 13.43 5.92
C LYS A 12 12.10 14.29 5.83
N ARG A 13 12.22 15.61 5.95
CA ARG A 13 11.08 16.53 5.77
C ARG A 13 10.58 16.51 4.34
N GLN A 14 11.49 16.41 3.36
CA GLN A 14 11.16 16.42 1.95
C GLN A 14 10.61 15.07 1.48
N PHE A 15 11.13 13.94 1.91
CA PHE A 15 10.79 12.61 1.42
C PHE A 15 9.99 11.75 2.41
N GLY A 16 9.71 12.25 3.62
CA GLY A 16 8.98 11.52 4.67
C GLY A 16 9.79 10.42 5.35
N MET A 17 10.93 10.05 4.78
CA MET A 17 11.82 8.99 5.25
C MET A 17 13.29 9.42 5.18
N THR A 18 14.18 8.68 5.85
CA THR A 18 15.62 8.91 5.75
C THR A 18 16.17 8.39 4.43
N PHE A 19 17.33 8.91 4.02
CA PHE A 19 18.06 8.39 2.85
C PHE A 19 18.36 6.90 2.95
N LEU A 20 18.74 6.41 4.15
CA LEU A 20 19.01 4.99 4.37
C LEU A 20 17.76 4.11 4.23
N GLU A 21 16.60 4.60 4.69
CA GLU A 21 15.32 3.91 4.48
C GLU A 21 14.97 3.84 3.00
N MET A 22 15.13 4.93 2.26
CA MET A 22 14.91 4.98 0.81
C MET A 22 15.85 4.03 0.05
N ALA A 23 17.14 4.05 0.36
CA ALA A 23 18.13 3.15 -0.23
C ALA A 23 17.81 1.68 0.07
N ARG A 24 17.34 1.38 1.30
CA ARG A 24 16.92 0.02 1.67
C ARG A 24 15.68 -0.43 0.90
N GLN A 25 14.70 0.43 0.74
CA GLN A 25 13.50 0.10 -0.05
C GLN A 25 13.86 -0.19 -1.51
N ARG A 26 14.71 0.64 -2.13
CA ARG A 26 15.20 0.41 -3.48
C ARG A 26 15.88 -0.95 -3.62
N ARG A 27 16.80 -1.29 -2.71
CA ARG A 27 17.46 -2.60 -2.72
C ARG A 27 16.49 -3.77 -2.54
N LEU A 28 15.49 -3.61 -1.66
CA LEU A 28 14.46 -4.65 -1.50
C LEU A 28 13.62 -4.83 -2.74
N ARG A 29 13.34 -3.75 -3.49
CA ARG A 29 12.65 -3.83 -4.77
C ARG A 29 13.49 -4.61 -5.79
N GLU A 30 14.76 -4.27 -5.96
CA GLU A 30 15.68 -4.97 -6.87
C GLU A 30 15.71 -6.49 -6.57
N GLY A 31 15.81 -6.87 -5.29
CA GLY A 31 15.75 -8.28 -4.87
C GLY A 31 14.37 -8.92 -5.09
N PHE A 32 13.30 -8.16 -4.94
CA PHE A 32 11.94 -8.64 -5.20
C PHE A 32 11.73 -8.90 -6.71
N GLU A 33 12.15 -7.98 -7.55
CA GLU A 33 12.08 -8.09 -9.02
C GLU A 33 12.88 -9.31 -9.53
N ALA A 34 14.09 -9.50 -9.02
CA ALA A 34 14.91 -10.68 -9.33
C ALA A 34 14.20 -12.00 -8.94
N LEU A 35 13.51 -12.05 -7.82
CA LEU A 35 12.72 -13.22 -7.43
C LEU A 35 11.48 -13.38 -8.33
N ALA A 36 10.85 -12.29 -8.75
CA ALA A 36 9.68 -12.33 -9.63
C ALA A 36 10.03 -12.88 -11.03
N GLU A 37 11.25 -12.65 -11.50
CA GLU A 37 11.82 -13.20 -12.74
C GLU A 37 12.25 -14.67 -12.60
N GLY A 38 12.02 -15.30 -11.45
CA GLY A 38 12.38 -16.70 -11.21
C GLY A 38 13.81 -16.91 -10.72
N GLY A 39 14.50 -15.84 -10.33
CA GLY A 39 15.85 -15.87 -9.76
C GLY A 39 15.91 -16.64 -8.44
N LYS A 40 17.08 -17.23 -8.16
CA LYS A 40 17.34 -17.86 -6.86
C LYS A 40 17.50 -16.78 -5.78
N VAL A 41 17.17 -17.11 -4.51
CA VAL A 41 17.30 -16.19 -3.37
C VAL A 41 18.73 -15.61 -3.26
N ILE A 42 19.76 -16.39 -3.61
CA ILE A 42 21.14 -15.92 -3.58
C ILE A 42 21.39 -14.86 -4.68
N THR A 43 20.83 -15.04 -5.88
CA THR A 43 20.91 -14.06 -6.97
C THR A 43 20.20 -12.77 -6.57
N ALA A 44 18.98 -12.87 -6.08
CA ALA A 44 18.20 -11.72 -5.59
C ALA A 44 18.92 -10.95 -4.48
N GLN A 45 19.63 -11.64 -3.57
CA GLN A 45 20.45 -10.99 -2.55
C GLN A 45 21.59 -10.17 -3.16
N HIS A 46 22.28 -10.73 -4.15
CA HIS A 46 23.39 -10.04 -4.82
C HIS A 46 22.91 -8.82 -5.61
N GLU A 47 21.84 -8.94 -6.37
CA GLU A 47 21.24 -7.83 -7.11
C GLU A 47 20.74 -6.73 -6.16
N ALA A 48 20.14 -7.11 -5.04
CA ALA A 48 19.75 -6.20 -3.98
C ALA A 48 20.93 -5.59 -3.20
N SER A 49 22.18 -5.93 -3.53
CA SER A 49 23.39 -5.39 -2.89
C SER A 49 23.38 -5.51 -1.36
N PHE A 50 22.86 -6.62 -0.81
CA PHE A 50 22.96 -6.91 0.61
C PHE A 50 24.25 -7.64 0.96
N GLU A 51 24.95 -7.14 1.97
CA GLU A 51 26.23 -7.68 2.43
C GLU A 51 26.15 -9.14 2.91
N SER A 52 24.97 -9.57 3.40
CA SER A 52 24.76 -10.93 3.86
C SER A 52 23.36 -11.47 3.55
N ALA A 53 23.28 -12.78 3.38
CA ALA A 53 22.01 -13.48 3.18
C ALA A 53 21.06 -13.33 4.38
N SER A 54 21.59 -13.25 5.59
CA SER A 54 20.78 -13.03 6.81
C SER A 54 20.19 -11.63 6.85
N ALA A 55 20.94 -10.60 6.47
CA ALA A 55 20.46 -9.22 6.40
C ALA A 55 19.35 -9.06 5.33
N PHE A 56 19.53 -9.66 4.16
CA PHE A 56 18.51 -9.70 3.11
C PHE A 56 17.22 -10.38 3.59
N ARG A 57 17.33 -11.61 4.11
CA ARG A 57 16.18 -12.36 4.64
C ARG A 57 15.45 -11.59 5.73
N ALA A 58 16.19 -10.99 6.68
CA ALA A 58 15.60 -10.22 7.77
C ALA A 58 14.86 -8.96 7.26
N ALA A 59 15.44 -8.24 6.31
CA ALA A 59 14.83 -7.06 5.71
C ALA A 59 13.57 -7.43 4.92
N PHE A 60 13.65 -8.49 4.14
CA PHE A 60 12.57 -9.02 3.31
C PHE A 60 11.40 -9.52 4.17
N SER A 61 11.67 -10.35 5.19
CA SER A 61 10.65 -10.86 6.11
C SER A 61 10.00 -9.76 6.95
N ARG A 62 10.74 -8.71 7.28
CA ARG A 62 10.18 -7.54 7.98
C ARG A 62 9.18 -6.80 7.11
N LEU A 63 9.44 -6.67 5.82
CA LEU A 63 8.57 -5.97 4.89
C LEU A 63 7.39 -6.83 4.47
N LEU A 64 7.66 -8.05 3.99
CA LEU A 64 6.64 -8.89 3.35
C LEU A 64 5.96 -9.88 4.31
N GLY A 65 6.46 -9.97 5.56
CA GLY A 65 5.89 -10.87 6.57
C GLY A 65 6.20 -12.36 6.35
N CYS A 66 7.00 -12.69 5.31
CA CYS A 66 7.43 -14.06 4.98
C CYS A 66 8.88 -14.06 4.46
N ALA A 67 9.53 -15.23 4.46
CA ALA A 67 10.89 -15.34 3.95
C ALA A 67 10.92 -15.30 2.41
N PRO A 68 12.03 -14.82 1.79
CA PRO A 68 12.14 -14.75 0.31
C PRO A 68 11.90 -16.10 -0.38
N GLY A 69 12.31 -17.20 0.21
CA GLY A 69 12.11 -18.54 -0.33
C GLY A 69 10.69 -19.10 -0.23
N GLU A 70 9.80 -18.43 0.50
CA GLU A 70 8.38 -18.78 0.59
C GLU A 70 7.56 -18.14 -0.53
N LEU A 71 8.07 -17.06 -1.13
CA LEU A 71 7.46 -16.38 -2.26
C LEU A 71 7.73 -17.15 -3.54
N ARG A 72 6.84 -18.09 -3.87
CA ARG A 72 6.92 -18.86 -5.10
C ARG A 72 5.98 -18.30 -6.17
N PRO A 73 6.33 -18.39 -7.47
CA PRO A 73 5.39 -18.11 -8.53
C PRO A 73 4.21 -19.09 -8.50
N ASN A 74 3.12 -18.73 -9.20
CA ASN A 74 1.94 -19.59 -9.41
C ASN A 74 1.08 -19.90 -8.17
N LYS A 75 1.15 -19.09 -7.11
CA LYS A 75 0.18 -19.14 -6.01
C LYS A 75 -1.11 -18.39 -6.39
N LEU A 76 -2.20 -18.69 -5.66
CA LEU A 76 -3.51 -18.04 -5.88
C LEU A 76 -3.47 -16.53 -5.69
N LEU A 77 -2.70 -16.05 -4.71
CA LEU A 77 -2.40 -14.65 -4.49
C LEU A 77 -0.97 -14.36 -4.88
N GLN A 78 -0.75 -13.27 -5.62
CA GLN A 78 0.60 -12.84 -5.99
C GLN A 78 0.82 -11.38 -5.63
N ALA A 79 2.00 -11.11 -5.09
CA ALA A 79 2.48 -9.78 -4.79
C ALA A 79 3.24 -9.22 -5.99
N THR A 80 3.00 -7.94 -6.27
CA THR A 80 3.65 -7.17 -7.32
C THR A 80 4.13 -5.85 -6.73
N TRP A 81 5.33 -5.43 -7.08
CA TRP A 81 5.87 -4.13 -6.72
C TRP A 81 5.51 -3.11 -7.80
N ILE A 82 4.95 -1.97 -7.42
CA ILE A 82 4.51 -0.92 -8.35
C ILE A 82 5.20 0.39 -7.96
N PRO A 83 6.12 0.91 -8.77
CA PRO A 83 6.72 2.23 -8.54
C PRO A 83 5.71 3.34 -8.83
N THR A 84 5.66 4.36 -7.98
CA THR A 84 4.84 5.56 -8.22
C THR A 84 5.59 6.84 -7.87
N PRO A 85 5.17 8.01 -8.38
CA PRO A 85 5.80 9.30 -8.04
C PRO A 85 5.74 9.65 -6.56
N LEU A 86 4.76 9.11 -5.82
CA LEU A 86 4.60 9.32 -4.37
C LEU A 86 5.34 8.29 -3.51
N GLY A 87 6.03 7.35 -4.13
CA GLY A 87 6.73 6.23 -3.49
C GLY A 87 6.22 4.89 -3.98
N ASP A 88 7.00 3.86 -3.72
CA ASP A 88 6.70 2.51 -4.16
C ASP A 88 5.48 1.93 -3.43
N MET A 89 4.65 1.20 -4.16
CA MET A 89 3.49 0.48 -3.65
C MET A 89 3.66 -1.03 -3.79
N MET A 90 3.01 -1.76 -2.91
CA MET A 90 2.84 -3.21 -2.99
C MET A 90 1.39 -3.51 -3.34
N ALA A 91 1.17 -4.23 -4.42
CA ALA A 91 -0.12 -4.80 -4.79
C ALA A 91 -0.14 -6.30 -4.47
N VAL A 92 -1.25 -6.82 -3.98
CA VAL A 92 -1.51 -8.27 -3.88
C VAL A 92 -2.83 -8.54 -4.59
N SER A 93 -2.80 -9.42 -5.57
CA SER A 93 -3.99 -9.78 -6.35
C SER A 93 -4.11 -11.28 -6.58
N SER A 94 -5.35 -11.72 -6.76
CA SER A 94 -5.71 -12.98 -7.41
C SER A 94 -5.86 -12.75 -8.91
N ARG A 95 -6.25 -13.78 -9.64
CA ARG A 95 -6.55 -13.66 -11.09
C ARG A 95 -7.71 -12.71 -11.40
N SER A 96 -8.60 -12.47 -10.44
CA SER A 96 -9.83 -11.73 -10.66
C SER A 96 -9.96 -10.43 -9.86
N HIS A 97 -9.25 -10.27 -8.76
CA HIS A 97 -9.42 -9.13 -7.86
C HIS A 97 -8.11 -8.66 -7.24
N LEU A 98 -8.01 -7.37 -7.00
CA LEU A 98 -6.98 -6.74 -6.21
C LEU A 98 -7.36 -6.81 -4.72
N HIS A 99 -6.52 -7.42 -3.89
CA HIS A 99 -6.76 -7.65 -2.46
C HIS A 99 -6.07 -6.62 -1.57
N LEU A 100 -4.94 -6.09 -2.02
CA LEU A 100 -4.17 -5.07 -1.32
C LEU A 100 -3.48 -4.16 -2.33
N LEU A 101 -3.48 -2.87 -2.03
CA LEU A 101 -2.64 -1.86 -2.70
C LEU A 101 -2.23 -0.85 -1.63
N GLU A 102 -0.95 -0.84 -1.26
CA GLU A 102 -0.49 -0.01 -0.16
C GLU A 102 0.94 0.46 -0.37
N PHE A 103 1.27 1.63 0.15
CA PHE A 103 2.64 2.14 0.12
C PHE A 103 3.58 1.28 0.96
N VAL A 104 4.76 1.00 0.41
CA VAL A 104 5.76 0.11 1.01
C VAL A 104 6.29 0.65 2.35
N ASP A 105 6.32 1.95 2.54
CA ASP A 105 6.76 2.60 3.77
C ASP A 105 5.68 2.69 4.86
N ARG A 106 4.45 2.22 4.57
CA ARG A 106 3.39 2.22 5.58
C ARG A 106 3.65 1.19 6.66
N LYS A 107 3.63 1.62 7.92
CA LYS A 107 3.89 0.77 9.09
C LYS A 107 2.95 -0.44 9.21
N ALA A 108 1.73 -0.33 8.70
CA ALA A 108 0.74 -1.40 8.76
C ALA A 108 0.93 -2.47 7.68
N LEU A 109 1.64 -2.20 6.59
CA LEU A 109 1.80 -3.10 5.45
C LEU A 109 2.28 -4.52 5.84
N PRO A 110 3.33 -4.70 6.68
CA PRO A 110 3.78 -6.04 7.06
C PRO A 110 2.69 -6.87 7.77
N ALA A 111 1.89 -6.22 8.62
CA ALA A 111 0.80 -6.91 9.32
C ALA A 111 -0.36 -7.27 8.36
N GLU A 112 -0.64 -6.42 7.38
CA GLU A 112 -1.65 -6.66 6.35
C GLU A 112 -1.24 -7.81 5.43
N LEU A 113 0.00 -7.82 4.96
CA LEU A 113 0.55 -8.91 4.16
C LEU A 113 0.55 -10.25 4.93
N LYS A 114 0.98 -10.24 6.20
CA LYS A 114 0.94 -11.44 7.06
C LYS A 114 -0.48 -11.97 7.23
N ARG A 115 -1.48 -11.09 7.37
CA ARG A 115 -2.89 -11.47 7.47
C ARG A 115 -3.38 -12.10 6.18
N LEU A 116 -3.10 -11.51 5.01
CA LEU A 116 -3.46 -12.07 3.71
C LEU A 116 -2.76 -13.41 3.46
N ASN A 117 -1.47 -13.50 3.79
CA ASN A 117 -0.70 -14.73 3.66
C ASN A 117 -1.30 -15.88 4.49
N LYS A 118 -1.76 -15.57 5.73
CA LYS A 118 -2.41 -16.55 6.61
C LYS A 118 -3.83 -16.92 6.12
N ALA A 119 -4.55 -16.00 5.51
CA ALA A 119 -5.90 -16.25 5.01
C ALA A 119 -5.93 -17.04 3.69
N SER A 120 -4.85 -17.02 2.93
CA SER A 120 -4.69 -17.82 1.72
C SER A 120 -4.19 -19.22 2.08
N SER A 121 -4.82 -20.27 1.54
CA SER A 121 -4.41 -21.67 1.74
C SER A 121 -2.98 -21.96 1.30
N GLU A 122 -2.50 -21.22 0.27
CA GLU A 122 -1.16 -21.38 -0.31
C GLU A 122 -0.20 -20.28 0.12
N GLY A 123 -0.69 -19.26 0.83
CA GLY A 123 0.04 -18.03 1.10
C GLY A 123 0.12 -17.11 -0.13
N ILE A 124 0.99 -16.09 -0.02
CA ILE A 124 1.24 -15.12 -1.10
C ILE A 124 2.45 -15.59 -1.91
N GLY A 125 2.34 -15.55 -3.23
CA GLY A 125 3.45 -15.74 -4.17
C GLY A 125 4.02 -14.41 -4.64
N ILE A 126 4.87 -14.49 -5.66
CA ILE A 126 5.46 -13.34 -6.32
C ILE A 126 5.16 -13.40 -7.81
N GLY A 127 4.72 -12.31 -8.39
CA GLY A 127 4.41 -12.21 -9.82
C GLY A 127 3.30 -11.22 -10.12
N ARG A 128 3.01 -11.09 -11.39
CA ARG A 128 1.97 -10.19 -11.92
C ARG A 128 0.68 -10.96 -12.18
N MET A 129 -0.44 -10.32 -11.90
CA MET A 129 -1.78 -10.79 -12.19
C MET A 129 -2.57 -9.68 -12.89
N PRO A 130 -3.59 -10.00 -13.72
CA PRO A 130 -4.33 -8.98 -14.46
C PRO A 130 -4.82 -7.80 -13.61
N PRO A 131 -5.39 -7.99 -12.38
CA PRO A 131 -5.79 -6.83 -11.58
C PRO A 131 -4.63 -5.98 -11.10
N SER A 132 -3.43 -6.52 -10.84
CA SER A 132 -2.27 -5.71 -10.46
C SER A 132 -1.69 -4.94 -11.67
N GLU A 133 -1.75 -5.49 -12.86
CA GLU A 133 -1.34 -4.83 -14.10
C GLU A 133 -2.31 -3.69 -14.46
N GLN A 134 -3.61 -3.95 -14.34
CA GLN A 134 -4.62 -2.92 -14.51
C GLN A 134 -4.45 -1.80 -13.49
N ALA A 135 -4.23 -2.13 -12.22
CA ALA A 135 -3.98 -1.15 -11.16
C ALA A 135 -2.76 -0.26 -11.45
N GLU A 136 -1.65 -0.84 -11.95
CA GLU A 136 -0.47 -0.09 -12.35
C GLU A 136 -0.78 0.89 -13.48
N THR A 137 -1.46 0.44 -14.53
CA THR A 137 -1.88 1.28 -15.66
C THR A 137 -2.79 2.43 -15.21
N GLU A 138 -3.76 2.15 -14.34
CA GLU A 138 -4.67 3.16 -13.80
C GLU A 138 -3.95 4.16 -12.89
N LEU A 139 -2.98 3.72 -12.08
CA LEU A 139 -2.13 4.60 -11.28
C LEU A 139 -1.26 5.51 -12.14
N GLU A 140 -0.68 5.00 -13.22
CA GLU A 140 0.08 5.83 -14.19
C GLU A 140 -0.81 6.89 -14.84
N ALA A 141 -2.03 6.53 -15.22
CA ALA A 141 -3.00 7.47 -15.77
C ALA A 141 -3.40 8.53 -14.73
N TYR A 142 -3.63 8.13 -13.49
CA TYR A 142 -3.95 9.03 -12.39
C TYR A 142 -2.82 10.03 -12.11
N PHE A 143 -1.58 9.55 -11.95
CA PHE A 143 -0.44 10.43 -11.66
C PHE A 143 -0.03 11.32 -12.83
N SER A 144 -0.38 10.96 -14.05
CA SER A 144 -0.21 11.81 -15.25
C SER A 144 -1.42 12.69 -15.55
N ALA A 145 -2.40 12.77 -14.65
CA ALA A 145 -3.64 13.53 -14.79
C ALA A 145 -4.45 13.20 -16.07
N ARG A 146 -4.30 11.96 -16.58
CA ARG A 146 -5.07 11.46 -17.74
C ARG A 146 -6.41 10.85 -17.34
N SER A 147 -6.54 10.37 -16.08
CA SER A 147 -7.77 9.82 -15.54
C SER A 147 -7.77 9.96 -14.01
N ASP A 148 -8.95 10.15 -13.41
CA ASP A 148 -9.20 10.12 -11.98
C ASP A 148 -10.03 8.88 -11.55
N SER A 149 -10.30 8.00 -12.50
CA SER A 149 -11.18 6.84 -12.32
C SER A 149 -10.39 5.55 -12.22
N PHE A 150 -10.82 4.68 -11.29
CA PHE A 150 -10.27 3.35 -11.07
C PHE A 150 -11.36 2.29 -11.29
N HIS A 151 -11.09 1.36 -12.20
CA HIS A 151 -12.01 0.28 -12.59
C HIS A 151 -11.48 -1.11 -12.20
N THR A 152 -10.27 -1.19 -11.67
CA THR A 152 -9.69 -2.44 -11.18
C THR A 152 -10.65 -3.15 -10.23
N PRO A 153 -10.98 -4.43 -10.46
CA PRO A 153 -11.84 -5.19 -9.57
C PRO A 153 -11.20 -5.36 -8.19
N LEU A 154 -11.92 -4.94 -7.15
CA LEU A 154 -11.40 -4.95 -5.78
C LEU A 154 -12.02 -6.12 -4.98
N ALA A 155 -11.18 -6.88 -4.28
CA ALA A 155 -11.62 -7.84 -3.30
C ALA A 155 -11.96 -7.09 -2.00
N VAL A 156 -13.22 -6.75 -1.85
CA VAL A 156 -13.71 -6.07 -0.65
C VAL A 156 -13.86 -7.08 0.48
N SER A 157 -12.84 -7.18 1.35
CA SER A 157 -12.87 -8.01 2.55
C SER A 157 -13.32 -7.21 3.77
N GLY A 158 -14.14 -7.81 4.63
CA GLY A 158 -14.62 -7.17 5.84
C GLY A 158 -16.10 -7.41 6.10
N SER A 159 -16.61 -6.89 7.22
CA SER A 159 -18.03 -6.97 7.55
C SER A 159 -18.90 -6.20 6.54
N ALA A 160 -20.17 -6.55 6.42
CA ALA A 160 -21.12 -5.81 5.59
C ALA A 160 -21.15 -4.30 5.91
N PHE A 161 -20.90 -3.93 7.17
CA PHE A 161 -20.75 -2.53 7.57
C PHE A 161 -19.50 -1.89 6.94
N THR A 162 -18.35 -2.56 6.99
CA THR A 162 -17.10 -2.07 6.39
C THR A 162 -17.24 -1.90 4.88
N GLN A 163 -17.87 -2.85 4.21
CA GLN A 163 -18.14 -2.79 2.77
C GLN A 163 -18.98 -1.57 2.40
N LYS A 164 -20.09 -1.34 3.12
CA LYS A 164 -20.94 -0.14 2.93
C LYS A 164 -20.17 1.17 3.12
N VAL A 165 -19.27 1.22 4.10
CA VAL A 165 -18.40 2.39 4.32
C VAL A 165 -17.50 2.61 3.12
N TRP A 166 -16.85 1.58 2.61
CA TRP A 166 -15.92 1.71 1.47
C TRP A 166 -16.65 2.03 0.17
N GLU A 167 -17.85 1.49 -0.05
CA GLU A 167 -18.72 1.88 -1.16
C GLU A 167 -19.05 3.39 -1.08
N ALA A 168 -19.48 3.86 0.09
CA ALA A 168 -19.77 5.28 0.29
C ALA A 168 -18.55 6.16 0.08
N LEU A 169 -17.34 5.74 0.50
CA LEU A 169 -16.10 6.49 0.27
C LEU A 169 -15.78 6.59 -1.23
N ARG A 170 -16.02 5.55 -2.01
CA ARG A 170 -15.79 5.54 -3.46
C ARG A 170 -16.72 6.46 -4.25
N THR A 171 -17.85 6.86 -3.68
CA THR A 171 -18.78 7.81 -4.32
C THR A 171 -18.38 9.27 -4.13
N ILE A 172 -17.32 9.57 -3.37
CA ILE A 172 -16.84 10.93 -3.17
C ILE A 172 -16.02 11.36 -4.39
N PRO A 173 -16.43 12.42 -5.11
CA PRO A 173 -15.67 12.91 -6.25
C PRO A 173 -14.25 13.37 -5.87
N ALA A 174 -13.32 13.29 -6.83
CA ALA A 174 -11.99 13.82 -6.65
C ALA A 174 -12.03 15.31 -6.27
N GLY A 175 -11.24 15.72 -5.28
CA GLY A 175 -11.23 17.09 -4.76
C GLY A 175 -12.32 17.42 -3.74
N GLU A 176 -13.32 16.56 -3.55
CA GLU A 176 -14.30 16.71 -2.47
C GLU A 176 -13.87 16.01 -1.19
N THR A 177 -14.36 16.54 -0.06
CA THR A 177 -14.15 15.96 1.27
C THR A 177 -15.48 15.70 1.94
N ARG A 178 -15.58 14.61 2.71
CA ARG A 178 -16.75 14.26 3.53
C ARG A 178 -16.31 13.95 4.95
N SER A 179 -17.08 14.40 5.94
CA SER A 179 -16.82 14.00 7.30
C SER A 179 -17.24 12.55 7.56
N TYR A 180 -16.69 11.91 8.59
CA TYR A 180 -17.18 10.58 9.00
C TYR A 180 -18.65 10.61 9.43
N SER A 181 -19.15 11.75 9.91
CA SER A 181 -20.57 11.94 10.21
C SER A 181 -21.44 11.93 8.95
N ASP A 182 -20.94 12.50 7.84
CA ASP A 182 -21.65 12.48 6.57
C ASP A 182 -21.73 11.06 6.01
N ILE A 183 -20.63 10.33 6.05
CA ILE A 183 -20.60 8.92 5.64
C ILE A 183 -21.49 8.08 6.54
N ALA A 184 -21.48 8.29 7.86
CA ALA A 184 -22.35 7.57 8.80
C ALA A 184 -23.84 7.82 8.50
N ARG A 185 -24.23 9.04 8.15
CA ARG A 185 -25.58 9.40 7.71
C ARG A 185 -25.92 8.74 6.37
N GLN A 186 -25.02 8.83 5.40
CA GLN A 186 -25.21 8.23 4.06
C GLN A 186 -25.47 6.73 4.12
N ILE A 187 -24.75 5.99 5.00
CA ILE A 187 -24.96 4.53 5.15
C ILE A 187 -26.13 4.16 6.10
N GLY A 188 -26.93 5.15 6.52
CA GLY A 188 -28.09 4.93 7.40
C GLY A 188 -27.72 4.59 8.85
N ARG A 189 -26.53 4.95 9.32
CA ARG A 189 -26.01 4.65 10.68
C ARG A 189 -25.40 5.90 11.34
N PRO A 190 -26.17 6.98 11.58
CA PRO A 190 -25.65 8.27 12.03
C PRO A 190 -24.86 8.23 13.35
N SER A 191 -25.17 7.29 14.25
CA SER A 191 -24.44 7.10 15.51
C SER A 191 -23.11 6.34 15.35
N ALA A 192 -22.82 5.78 14.17
CA ALA A 192 -21.67 4.89 13.95
C ALA A 192 -20.37 5.62 13.53
N VAL A 193 -20.22 6.92 13.80
CA VAL A 193 -19.10 7.77 13.35
C VAL A 193 -17.73 7.16 13.67
N ARG A 194 -17.51 6.66 14.91
CA ARG A 194 -16.25 6.00 15.30
C ARG A 194 -16.00 4.70 14.54
N ALA A 195 -17.06 3.95 14.24
CA ALA A 195 -16.95 2.72 13.47
C ALA A 195 -16.62 3.00 12.00
N VAL A 196 -17.17 4.08 11.41
CA VAL A 196 -16.81 4.58 10.08
C VAL A 196 -15.33 4.96 10.02
N ALA A 197 -14.84 5.75 11.00
CA ALA A 197 -13.42 6.11 11.09
C ALA A 197 -12.51 4.88 11.15
N ARG A 198 -12.89 3.86 11.93
CA ARG A 198 -12.15 2.60 12.03
C ARG A 198 -12.18 1.80 10.73
N ALA A 199 -13.33 1.74 10.05
CA ALA A 199 -13.48 1.07 8.75
C ALA A 199 -12.62 1.76 7.67
N ASN A 200 -12.58 3.11 7.64
CA ASN A 200 -11.70 3.87 6.77
C ASN A 200 -10.21 3.58 7.05
N GLY A 201 -9.80 3.56 8.33
CA GLY A 201 -8.44 3.22 8.73
C GLY A 201 -8.03 1.78 8.39
N ALA A 202 -8.98 0.86 8.29
CA ALA A 202 -8.76 -0.55 7.92
C ALA A 202 -8.71 -0.77 6.40
N ASN A 203 -8.89 0.26 5.59
CA ASN A 203 -8.76 0.16 4.14
C ASN A 203 -7.35 -0.29 3.74
N GLN A 204 -7.25 -1.32 2.89
CA GLN A 204 -5.99 -1.91 2.41
C GLN A 204 -5.71 -1.58 0.94
N ILE A 205 -6.59 -0.80 0.30
CA ILE A 205 -6.50 -0.44 -1.12
C ILE A 205 -6.39 1.08 -1.20
N ALA A 206 -5.17 1.56 -0.98
CA ALA A 206 -4.86 2.99 -1.02
C ALA A 206 -5.12 3.57 -2.42
N LEU A 207 -5.48 4.84 -2.48
CA LEU A 207 -5.82 5.61 -3.67
C LEU A 207 -7.12 5.17 -4.36
N MET A 208 -7.32 3.89 -4.65
CA MET A 208 -8.51 3.38 -5.34
C MET A 208 -9.75 3.35 -4.44
N VAL A 209 -9.58 3.20 -3.14
CA VAL A 209 -10.59 3.51 -2.14
C VAL A 209 -10.09 4.72 -1.37
N PRO A 210 -10.66 5.91 -1.63
CA PRO A 210 -10.17 7.14 -1.05
C PRO A 210 -10.16 7.08 0.48
N ARG A 211 -9.02 7.36 1.08
CA ARG A 211 -8.89 7.59 2.52
C ARG A 211 -8.93 9.08 2.76
N HIS A 212 -10.05 9.72 2.47
CA HIS A 212 -10.16 11.13 2.77
C HIS A 212 -9.99 11.33 4.28
N PRO A 213 -9.01 12.15 4.70
CA PRO A 213 -8.99 12.58 6.08
C PRO A 213 -10.30 13.34 6.33
N PRO A 214 -11.02 13.04 7.41
CA PRO A 214 -12.11 13.89 7.75
C PRO A 214 -11.52 15.25 8.07
N ILE A 215 -11.94 16.28 7.40
CA ILE A 215 -11.85 17.60 7.99
C ILE A 215 -12.77 17.53 9.18
N GLY A 216 -12.20 17.39 10.39
CA GLY A 216 -12.95 17.50 11.62
C GLY A 216 -13.68 18.85 11.60
N GLN A 217 -14.82 18.96 12.26
CA GLN A 217 -15.58 20.21 12.34
C GLN A 217 -14.76 21.41 12.90
N ALA A 218 -13.51 21.23 13.27
CA ALA A 218 -12.68 22.21 13.94
C ALA A 218 -11.19 22.16 13.59
N GLY A 219 -10.74 21.85 12.37
CA GLY A 219 -9.33 22.08 12.11
C GLY A 219 -8.52 20.94 11.48
N PRO A 220 -7.22 20.84 11.74
CA PRO A 220 -6.25 20.24 10.87
C PRO A 220 -6.48 18.75 10.59
N LEU A 221 -6.03 18.31 9.42
CA LEU A 221 -5.98 16.92 8.94
C LEU A 221 -5.49 15.95 10.04
N THR A 222 -6.40 15.25 10.71
CA THR A 222 -6.07 14.31 11.77
C THR A 222 -6.36 12.88 11.34
N GLY A 223 -5.34 12.02 11.45
CA GLY A 223 -5.51 10.56 11.35
C GLY A 223 -5.13 9.90 10.03
N TYR A 224 -4.48 10.58 9.11
CA TYR A 224 -3.97 9.94 7.90
C TYR A 224 -2.69 9.13 8.17
N ALA A 225 -2.77 7.81 7.94
CA ALA A 225 -1.65 6.91 8.15
C ALA A 225 -0.57 6.97 7.04
N GLY A 226 -0.82 7.71 5.95
CA GLY A 226 0.08 7.86 4.81
C GLY A 226 1.06 9.04 4.91
N GLY A 227 0.91 9.89 5.92
CA GLY A 227 1.71 11.10 6.13
C GLY A 227 1.24 12.32 5.31
N PRO A 228 1.57 13.54 5.73
CA PRO A 228 1.01 14.81 5.22
C PRO A 228 1.34 15.14 3.76
N ARG A 229 2.23 14.41 3.14
CA ARG A 229 2.64 14.62 1.74
C ARG A 229 1.72 14.01 0.70
N ARG A 230 0.95 12.99 1.09
CA ARG A 230 0.04 12.28 0.19
C ARG A 230 -1.37 12.82 0.26
N GLU A 231 -1.57 13.87 1.03
CA GLU A 231 -2.84 14.57 1.23
C GLU A 231 -2.97 15.84 0.38
N ARG A 232 -1.89 16.26 -0.30
CA ARG A 232 -1.84 17.43 -1.17
C ARG A 232 -1.80 16.92 -2.63
#